data_a4d8a58e56a76ae2508ad61c19f765f1
#
_entry.id   a4d8a58e56a76ae2508ad61c19f765f1
#
_cell.length_a   1.000
_cell.length_b   1.000
_cell.length_c   1.000
_cell.angle_alpha   90.00
_cell.angle_beta   90.00
_cell.angle_gamma   90.00
#
_symmetry.space_group_name_H-M   'P 1'
#
loop_
_entity.id
_entity.type
_entity.pdbx_description
1 polymer ?
#
loop_
_entity_poly.entity_id
_entity_poly.type
_entity_poly.pdbx_seq_one_letter_code
_entity_poly.pdbx_strand_id
1 'polypeptide(L)'
;HTDAPVRRTLMDEIDWSDRLIGIKGTRGVGKSTFLLQYAKEHFGPTDRKCLYVNMNNFYFQSRGIADFAGDFVRHGGRTLLIDQVFKQSDWSKELRKCYDLYPELRIVFTGSSVMRLKEENPELNGIVKSYNLRGFSFREFINLQTGNSFKPYTLDEILRNHEHIIKQILPKVSPMKYFQDYLHHGFYPFFLENRNFTENLLKTMNMTTEVDILLIKQIELKYLTKIKRLFYQLAVEGAKAPNVSQLAEEINTSRATVMN
;
A
#
# COMPACT_ATOMS: atom_id res chain seq x y z
N HIS A 1 14.34 -13.42 7.38
CA HIS A 1 13.83 -12.42 6.43
C HIS A 1 15.00 -11.58 5.93
N THR A 2 15.20 -11.55 4.61
CA THR A 2 16.16 -10.66 3.94
C THR A 2 15.79 -9.21 4.22
N ASP A 3 16.78 -8.35 4.39
CA ASP A 3 16.57 -6.93 4.55
C ASP A 3 15.87 -6.35 3.31
N ALA A 4 14.93 -5.42 3.53
CA ALA A 4 14.35 -4.70 2.41
C ALA A 4 15.48 -3.89 1.74
N PRO A 5 15.67 -4.02 0.41
CA PRO A 5 16.79 -3.40 -0.29
C PRO A 5 16.72 -1.87 -0.31
N VAL A 6 15.56 -1.32 -0.04
CA VAL A 6 15.32 0.13 0.02
C VAL A 6 14.46 0.45 1.23
N ARG A 7 14.90 1.42 2.02
CA ARG A 7 14.06 2.01 3.06
C ARG A 7 13.13 3.04 2.44
N ARG A 8 11.83 2.83 2.63
CA ARG A 8 10.79 3.66 2.03
C ARG A 8 10.69 5.01 2.76
N THR A 9 10.60 6.09 1.99
CA THR A 9 10.48 7.46 2.53
C THR A 9 9.29 7.60 3.48
N LEU A 10 8.18 6.93 3.21
CA LEU A 10 7.00 6.92 4.07
C LEU A 10 7.29 6.49 5.52
N MET A 11 8.36 5.72 5.76
CA MET A 11 8.76 5.31 7.11
C MET A 11 9.10 6.50 8.01
N ASP A 12 9.62 7.59 7.42
CA ASP A 12 9.97 8.82 8.12
C ASP A 12 8.83 9.84 8.18
N GLU A 13 7.79 9.66 7.34
CA GLU A 13 6.64 10.57 7.26
C GLU A 13 5.52 10.20 8.24
N ILE A 14 5.48 8.94 8.70
CA ILE A 14 4.45 8.44 9.61
C ILE A 14 4.74 8.91 11.03
N ASP A 15 3.72 9.48 11.68
CA ASP A 15 3.74 9.67 13.12
C ASP A 15 3.43 8.34 13.82
N TRP A 16 4.48 7.63 14.21
CA TRP A 16 4.39 6.34 14.87
C TRP A 16 3.88 6.41 16.32
N SER A 17 3.62 7.59 16.85
CA SER A 17 2.98 7.76 18.16
C SER A 17 1.47 7.51 18.10
N ASP A 18 0.86 7.61 16.94
CA ASP A 18 -0.56 7.32 16.74
C ASP A 18 -0.90 5.85 17.08
N ARG A 19 -2.05 5.65 17.72
CA ARG A 19 -2.48 4.33 18.18
C ARG A 19 -3.10 3.45 17.11
N LEU A 20 -3.71 4.04 16.08
CA LEU A 20 -4.34 3.31 14.97
C LEU A 20 -3.91 3.90 13.63
N ILE A 21 -3.03 3.20 12.95
CA ILE A 21 -2.43 3.62 11.69
C ILE A 21 -2.85 2.68 10.57
N GLY A 22 -3.46 3.21 9.53
CA GLY A 22 -3.84 2.48 8.32
C GLY A 22 -2.93 2.80 7.15
N ILE A 23 -2.24 1.80 6.60
CA ILE A 23 -1.35 1.93 5.45
C ILE A 23 -2.04 1.32 4.23
N LYS A 24 -2.52 2.17 3.33
CA LYS A 24 -3.15 1.77 2.08
C LYS A 24 -2.15 1.73 0.93
N GLY A 25 -2.44 0.94 -0.07
CA GLY A 25 -1.66 0.93 -1.30
C GLY A 25 -2.11 -0.18 -2.24
N THR A 26 -1.81 -0.04 -3.52
CA THR A 26 -2.10 -1.06 -4.52
C THR A 26 -1.39 -2.38 -4.18
N ARG A 27 -1.88 -3.47 -4.72
CA ARG A 27 -1.21 -4.76 -4.60
C ARG A 27 0.19 -4.68 -5.25
N GLY A 28 1.18 -5.31 -4.65
CA GLY A 28 2.54 -5.36 -5.18
C GLY A 28 3.46 -4.20 -4.80
N VAL A 29 2.99 -3.15 -4.10
CA VAL A 29 3.85 -2.01 -3.68
C VAL A 29 4.69 -2.27 -2.43
N GLY A 30 4.61 -3.47 -1.84
CA GLY A 30 5.46 -3.86 -0.71
C GLY A 30 4.89 -3.53 0.67
N LYS A 31 3.56 -3.48 0.87
CA LYS A 31 2.94 -3.18 2.19
C LYS A 31 3.36 -4.15 3.29
N SER A 32 3.35 -5.45 3.00
CA SER A 32 3.78 -6.49 3.97
C SER A 32 5.25 -6.31 4.36
N THR A 33 6.12 -6.07 3.36
CA THR A 33 7.54 -5.78 3.57
C THR A 33 7.73 -4.53 4.42
N PHE A 34 6.93 -3.50 4.19
CA PHE A 34 6.96 -2.25 4.95
C PHE A 34 6.64 -2.47 6.44
N LEU A 35 5.59 -3.26 6.77
CA LEU A 35 5.28 -3.62 8.16
C LEU A 35 6.42 -4.41 8.81
N LEU A 36 6.99 -5.38 8.10
CA LEU A 36 8.09 -6.19 8.61
C LEU A 36 9.37 -5.37 8.81
N GLN A 37 9.63 -4.41 7.94
CA GLN A 37 10.74 -3.46 8.09
C GLN A 37 10.55 -2.58 9.33
N TYR A 38 9.34 -2.05 9.55
CA TYR A 38 9.01 -1.31 10.77
C TYR A 38 9.28 -2.15 12.03
N ALA A 39 8.80 -3.40 12.04
CA ALA A 39 9.04 -4.31 13.17
C ALA A 39 10.55 -4.49 13.43
N LYS A 40 11.33 -4.67 12.36
CA LYS A 40 12.78 -4.87 12.48
C LYS A 40 13.54 -3.62 12.98
N GLU A 41 13.11 -2.43 12.54
CA GLU A 41 13.75 -1.18 12.95
C GLU A 41 13.45 -0.80 14.41
N HIS A 42 12.29 -1.19 14.95
CA HIS A 42 11.82 -0.73 16.26
C HIS A 42 11.80 -1.80 17.35
N PHE A 43 11.94 -3.07 16.99
CA PHE A 43 11.84 -4.20 17.93
C PHE A 43 12.97 -5.20 17.69
N GLY A 44 13.52 -5.73 18.77
CA GLY A 44 14.50 -6.80 18.68
C GLY A 44 13.87 -8.14 18.22
N PRO A 45 14.68 -9.09 17.72
CA PRO A 45 14.19 -10.35 17.17
C PRO A 45 13.49 -11.25 18.20
N THR A 46 13.75 -11.03 19.49
CA THR A 46 13.11 -11.74 20.61
C THR A 46 12.07 -10.92 21.35
N ASP A 47 11.81 -9.69 20.92
CA ASP A 47 10.84 -8.80 21.56
C ASP A 47 9.42 -9.28 21.28
N ARG A 48 8.72 -9.73 22.33
CA ARG A 48 7.33 -10.21 22.25
C ARG A 48 6.28 -9.09 22.30
N LYS A 49 6.72 -7.82 22.38
CA LYS A 49 5.82 -6.65 22.41
C LYS A 49 5.24 -6.33 21.04
N CYS A 50 5.87 -6.79 19.96
CA CYS A 50 5.39 -6.59 18.59
C CYS A 50 5.05 -7.94 17.94
N LEU A 51 3.89 -8.00 17.28
CA LEU A 51 3.46 -9.20 16.55
C LEU A 51 2.89 -8.83 15.18
N TYR A 52 3.40 -9.49 14.14
CA TYR A 52 2.84 -9.42 12.79
C TYR A 52 1.87 -10.58 12.56
N VAL A 53 0.67 -10.26 12.06
CA VAL A 53 -0.35 -11.23 11.67
C VAL A 53 -0.89 -10.89 10.28
N ASN A 54 -1.25 -11.92 9.51
CA ASN A 54 -1.85 -11.78 8.19
C ASN A 54 -3.28 -12.33 8.23
N MET A 55 -4.27 -11.51 7.89
CA MET A 55 -5.68 -11.89 7.92
C MET A 55 -6.07 -12.90 6.86
N ASN A 56 -5.18 -13.23 5.92
CA ASN A 56 -5.39 -14.34 4.99
C ASN A 56 -5.12 -15.72 5.62
N ASN A 57 -4.67 -15.78 6.87
CA ASN A 57 -4.48 -17.03 7.59
C ASN A 57 -5.83 -17.60 8.04
N PHE A 58 -6.04 -18.90 7.81
CA PHE A 58 -7.28 -19.60 8.18
C PHE A 58 -7.63 -19.52 9.67
N TYR A 59 -6.65 -19.31 10.54
CA TYR A 59 -6.87 -19.06 11.97
C TYR A 59 -7.88 -17.93 12.24
N PHE A 60 -7.87 -16.88 11.42
CA PHE A 60 -8.77 -15.73 11.57
C PHE A 60 -10.15 -15.92 10.91
N GLN A 61 -10.42 -17.07 10.30
CA GLN A 61 -11.77 -17.36 9.77
C GLN A 61 -12.80 -17.58 10.89
N SER A 62 -12.35 -18.05 12.04
CA SER A 62 -13.19 -18.34 13.21
C SER A 62 -12.90 -17.45 14.42
N ARG A 63 -11.96 -16.53 14.31
CA ARG A 63 -11.53 -15.69 15.42
C ARG A 63 -11.47 -14.21 15.04
N GLY A 64 -12.15 -13.34 15.81
CA GLY A 64 -12.12 -11.89 15.60
C GLY A 64 -10.78 -11.25 16.00
N ILE A 65 -10.50 -10.09 15.43
CA ILE A 65 -9.28 -9.31 15.71
C ILE A 65 -9.25 -8.87 17.18
N ALA A 66 -10.40 -8.42 17.73
CA ALA A 66 -10.47 -7.92 19.10
C ALA A 66 -10.22 -9.02 20.15
N ASP A 67 -10.73 -10.23 19.92
CA ASP A 67 -10.48 -11.37 20.79
C ASP A 67 -8.99 -11.76 20.75
N PHE A 68 -8.41 -11.84 19.58
CA PHE A 68 -6.98 -12.11 19.41
C PHE A 68 -6.11 -11.04 20.06
N ALA A 69 -6.44 -9.76 19.86
CA ALA A 69 -5.74 -8.62 20.46
C ALA A 69 -5.78 -8.65 21.98
N GLY A 70 -6.91 -9.08 22.57
CA GLY A 70 -7.04 -9.28 24.02
C GLY A 70 -6.07 -10.31 24.57
N ASP A 71 -5.92 -11.45 23.90
CA ASP A 71 -4.92 -12.46 24.28
C ASP A 71 -3.49 -11.91 24.15
N PHE A 72 -3.20 -11.22 23.06
CA PHE A 72 -1.89 -10.63 22.83
C PHE A 72 -1.52 -9.62 23.93
N VAL A 73 -2.44 -8.72 24.30
CA VAL A 73 -2.24 -7.73 25.37
C VAL A 73 -2.04 -8.42 26.73
N ARG A 74 -2.82 -9.46 27.06
CA ARG A 74 -2.64 -10.24 28.32
C ARG A 74 -1.25 -10.87 28.44
N HIS A 75 -0.62 -11.21 27.32
CA HIS A 75 0.73 -11.72 27.26
C HIS A 75 1.82 -10.64 27.11
N GLY A 76 1.49 -9.38 27.35
CA GLY A 76 2.43 -8.25 27.33
C GLY A 76 2.65 -7.62 25.96
N GLY A 77 1.85 -7.97 24.96
CA GLY A 77 1.87 -7.35 23.63
C GLY A 77 1.50 -5.87 23.66
N ARG A 78 2.13 -5.07 22.79
CA ARG A 78 1.95 -3.60 22.72
C ARG A 78 1.72 -3.09 21.31
N THR A 79 2.24 -3.76 20.31
CA THR A 79 2.12 -3.34 18.90
C THR A 79 1.69 -4.51 18.03
N LEU A 80 0.53 -4.39 17.41
CA LEU A 80 -0.03 -5.41 16.53
C LEU A 80 0.01 -4.91 15.07
N LEU A 81 0.73 -5.62 14.23
CA LEU A 81 0.85 -5.34 12.81
C LEU A 81 -0.07 -6.28 12.03
N ILE A 82 -1.16 -5.74 11.47
CA ILE A 82 -2.22 -6.51 10.80
C ILE A 82 -2.12 -6.33 9.30
N ASP A 83 -1.75 -7.38 8.59
CA ASP A 83 -1.66 -7.33 7.13
C ASP A 83 -2.96 -7.82 6.47
N GLN A 84 -3.38 -7.14 5.40
CA GLN A 84 -4.59 -7.41 4.63
C GLN A 84 -5.87 -7.42 5.48
N VAL A 85 -6.07 -6.38 6.30
CA VAL A 85 -7.18 -6.28 7.27
C VAL A 85 -8.56 -6.56 6.66
N PHE A 86 -8.79 -6.17 5.40
CA PHE A 86 -10.05 -6.33 4.68
C PHE A 86 -10.45 -7.80 4.39
N LYS A 87 -9.56 -8.76 4.65
CA LYS A 87 -9.87 -10.19 4.58
C LYS A 87 -10.70 -10.68 5.75
N GLN A 88 -10.72 -9.93 6.84
CA GLN A 88 -11.56 -10.19 8.00
C GLN A 88 -12.92 -9.48 7.83
N SER A 89 -14.03 -10.19 8.05
CA SER A 89 -15.34 -9.57 8.13
C SER A 89 -15.41 -8.61 9.31
N ASP A 90 -16.20 -7.53 9.19
CA ASP A 90 -16.36 -6.51 10.24
C ASP A 90 -15.05 -5.94 10.81
N TRP A 91 -13.98 -6.00 10.05
CA TRP A 91 -12.62 -5.59 10.47
C TRP A 91 -12.58 -4.18 11.09
N SER A 92 -13.35 -3.23 10.57
CA SER A 92 -13.36 -1.85 11.05
C SER A 92 -14.01 -1.73 12.44
N LYS A 93 -15.10 -2.47 12.68
CA LYS A 93 -15.73 -2.58 14.00
C LYS A 93 -14.82 -3.27 14.99
N GLU A 94 -14.12 -4.32 14.56
CA GLU A 94 -13.14 -5.03 15.38
C GLU A 94 -11.95 -4.13 15.76
N LEU A 95 -11.43 -3.32 14.82
CA LEU A 95 -10.40 -2.32 15.14
C LEU A 95 -10.89 -1.25 16.10
N ARG A 96 -12.15 -0.80 15.96
CA ARG A 96 -12.78 0.12 16.92
C ARG A 96 -12.85 -0.48 18.31
N LYS A 97 -13.29 -1.73 18.44
CA LYS A 97 -13.29 -2.45 19.73
C LYS A 97 -11.89 -2.54 20.33
N CYS A 98 -10.87 -2.88 19.54
CA CYS A 98 -9.49 -2.89 20.01
C CYS A 98 -9.05 -1.54 20.56
N TYR A 99 -9.37 -0.47 19.84
CA TYR A 99 -9.02 0.90 20.23
C TYR A 99 -9.66 1.31 21.56
N ASP A 100 -10.91 0.93 21.79
CA ASP A 100 -11.66 1.28 23.00
C ASP A 100 -11.26 0.38 24.19
N LEU A 101 -11.07 -0.93 23.97
CA LEU A 101 -10.82 -1.90 25.05
C LEU A 101 -9.34 -1.95 25.49
N TYR A 102 -8.40 -1.65 24.60
CA TYR A 102 -6.95 -1.83 24.85
C TYR A 102 -6.20 -0.51 24.64
N PRO A 103 -6.28 0.46 25.60
CA PRO A 103 -5.69 1.79 25.43
C PRO A 103 -4.17 1.79 25.24
N GLU A 104 -3.48 0.76 25.73
CA GLU A 104 -2.02 0.59 25.59
C GLU A 104 -1.62 -0.07 24.26
N LEU A 105 -2.56 -0.61 23.49
CA LEU A 105 -2.29 -1.28 22.25
C LEU A 105 -2.17 -0.28 21.09
N ARG A 106 -1.09 -0.39 20.34
CA ARG A 106 -0.93 0.24 19.02
C ARG A 106 -1.23 -0.77 17.93
N ILE A 107 -1.99 -0.35 16.94
CA ILE A 107 -2.30 -1.17 15.77
C ILE A 107 -1.86 -0.44 14.51
N VAL A 108 -1.06 -1.13 13.69
CA VAL A 108 -0.72 -0.71 12.33
C VAL A 108 -1.27 -1.75 11.38
N PHE A 109 -2.15 -1.36 10.48
CA PHE A 109 -2.77 -2.30 9.56
C PHE A 109 -2.58 -1.91 8.09
N THR A 110 -2.58 -2.91 7.21
CA THR A 110 -2.56 -2.66 5.77
C THR A 110 -3.91 -2.91 5.12
N GLY A 111 -4.19 -2.08 4.11
CA GLY A 111 -5.38 -2.18 3.27
C GLY A 111 -5.07 -1.95 1.80
N SER A 112 -6.06 -2.23 0.95
CA SER A 112 -6.01 -1.91 -0.47
C SER A 112 -6.16 -0.41 -0.71
N SER A 113 -5.63 0.08 -1.83
CA SER A 113 -5.80 1.48 -2.26
C SER A 113 -7.25 1.89 -2.49
N VAL A 114 -8.12 0.93 -2.82
CA VAL A 114 -9.56 1.18 -3.07
C VAL A 114 -10.37 1.37 -1.79
N MET A 115 -9.80 1.12 -0.61
CA MET A 115 -10.49 1.33 0.67
C MET A 115 -10.59 2.81 1.00
N ARG A 116 -11.79 3.26 1.35
CA ARG A 116 -12.05 4.59 1.90
C ARG A 116 -12.25 4.46 3.42
N LEU A 117 -11.14 4.58 4.17
CA LEU A 117 -11.09 4.20 5.58
C LEU A 117 -12.04 5.00 6.46
N LYS A 118 -12.26 6.28 6.17
CA LYS A 118 -13.12 7.17 6.98
C LYS A 118 -14.52 7.25 6.41
N GLU A 119 -14.64 7.38 5.09
CA GLU A 119 -15.89 7.60 4.40
C GLU A 119 -16.81 6.37 4.44
N GLU A 120 -16.23 5.17 4.32
CA GLU A 120 -16.98 3.91 4.31
C GLU A 120 -16.98 3.19 5.67
N ASN A 121 -16.24 3.71 6.67
CA ASN A 121 -16.13 3.12 8.01
C ASN A 121 -16.23 4.21 9.08
N PRO A 122 -17.45 4.71 9.35
CA PRO A 122 -17.66 5.83 10.27
C PRO A 122 -17.16 5.56 11.70
N GLU A 123 -17.10 4.30 12.12
CA GLU A 123 -16.54 3.89 13.41
C GLU A 123 -15.05 4.20 13.58
N LEU A 124 -14.32 4.37 12.47
CA LEU A 124 -12.91 4.73 12.50
C LEU A 124 -12.65 6.24 12.47
N ASN A 125 -13.70 7.05 12.31
CA ASN A 125 -13.55 8.49 12.29
C ASN A 125 -12.96 9.02 13.61
N GLY A 126 -12.01 9.94 13.48
CA GLY A 126 -11.34 10.56 14.62
C GLY A 126 -10.25 9.72 15.27
N ILE A 127 -10.15 8.41 15.00
CA ILE A 127 -9.18 7.52 15.60
C ILE A 127 -8.13 6.98 14.65
N VAL A 128 -8.43 6.84 13.35
CA VAL A 128 -7.49 6.30 12.37
C VAL A 128 -6.68 7.40 11.67
N LYS A 129 -5.38 7.20 11.58
CA LYS A 129 -4.48 7.94 10.69
C LYS A 129 -4.19 7.10 9.45
N SER A 130 -4.43 7.67 8.28
CA SER A 130 -4.32 6.94 7.00
C SER A 130 -3.19 7.49 6.16
N TYR A 131 -2.31 6.58 5.73
CA TYR A 131 -1.18 6.86 4.85
C TYR A 131 -1.26 6.00 3.58
N ASN A 132 -0.70 6.50 2.48
CA ASN A 132 -0.67 5.79 1.22
C ASN A 132 0.76 5.38 0.87
N LEU A 133 1.03 4.07 0.89
CA LEU A 133 2.25 3.50 0.35
C LEU A 133 2.08 3.32 -1.15
N ARG A 134 2.82 4.09 -1.92
CA ARG A 134 2.89 3.99 -3.39
C ARG A 134 4.00 3.03 -3.82
N GLY A 135 4.11 2.74 -5.11
CA GLY A 135 5.28 2.10 -5.68
C GLY A 135 6.55 2.93 -5.44
N PHE A 136 7.70 2.45 -5.89
CA PHE A 136 8.93 3.22 -5.78
C PHE A 136 8.80 4.56 -6.52
N SER A 137 9.23 5.63 -5.90
CA SER A 137 9.52 6.87 -6.60
C SER A 137 10.76 6.68 -7.48
N PHE A 138 10.93 7.53 -8.49
CA PHE A 138 12.14 7.50 -9.33
C PHE A 138 13.42 7.66 -8.48
N ARG A 139 13.38 8.50 -7.46
CA ARG A 139 14.49 8.67 -6.52
C ARG A 139 14.79 7.38 -5.72
N GLU A 140 13.78 6.70 -5.19
CA GLU A 140 13.96 5.41 -4.49
C GLU A 140 14.50 4.35 -5.46
N PHE A 141 14.04 4.34 -6.71
CA PHE A 141 14.57 3.45 -7.75
C PHE A 141 16.05 3.73 -8.06
N ILE A 142 16.44 5.00 -8.23
CA ILE A 142 17.84 5.37 -8.43
C ILE A 142 18.70 4.96 -7.23
N ASN A 143 18.24 5.22 -6.01
CA ASN A 143 18.95 4.82 -4.80
C ASN A 143 19.20 3.31 -4.77
N LEU A 144 18.18 2.53 -5.12
CA LEU A 144 18.29 1.08 -5.23
C LEU A 144 19.31 0.64 -6.30
N GLN A 145 19.22 1.20 -7.51
CA GLN A 145 20.05 0.81 -8.63
C GLN A 145 21.54 1.20 -8.47
N THR A 146 21.81 2.24 -7.71
CA THR A 146 23.15 2.85 -7.62
C THR A 146 23.79 2.71 -6.24
N GLY A 147 23.07 2.21 -5.24
CA GLY A 147 23.53 2.16 -3.86
C GLY A 147 23.64 3.55 -3.20
N ASN A 148 23.10 4.60 -3.82
CA ASN A 148 23.07 5.94 -3.25
C ASN A 148 21.93 6.08 -2.23
N SER A 149 21.97 7.16 -1.45
CA SER A 149 20.97 7.51 -0.43
C SER A 149 20.49 8.95 -0.61
N PHE A 150 20.03 9.29 -1.83
CA PHE A 150 19.47 10.62 -2.10
C PHE A 150 18.20 10.82 -1.30
N LYS A 151 18.13 11.95 -0.58
CA LYS A 151 16.95 12.35 0.19
C LYS A 151 15.90 13.05 -0.69
N PRO A 152 14.64 13.11 -0.27
CA PRO A 152 13.65 13.96 -0.91
C PRO A 152 13.98 15.45 -0.69
N TYR A 153 13.56 16.28 -1.63
CA TYR A 153 13.57 17.73 -1.52
C TYR A 153 12.15 18.26 -1.72
N THR A 154 11.79 19.26 -0.95
CA THR A 154 10.52 19.98 -1.16
C THR A 154 10.60 20.84 -2.42
N LEU A 155 9.44 21.21 -2.97
CA LEU A 155 9.40 22.10 -4.12
C LEU A 155 10.11 23.45 -3.84
N ASP A 156 9.93 23.99 -2.65
CA ASP A 156 10.57 25.25 -2.22
C ASP A 156 12.10 25.12 -2.15
N GLU A 157 12.63 24.01 -1.61
CA GLU A 157 14.06 23.73 -1.64
C GLU A 157 14.62 23.62 -3.05
N ILE A 158 13.88 22.95 -3.95
CA ILE A 158 14.29 22.82 -5.37
C ILE A 158 14.32 24.20 -6.04
N LEU A 159 13.28 25.01 -5.85
CA LEU A 159 13.21 26.34 -6.49
C LEU A 159 14.30 27.28 -5.99
N ARG A 160 14.64 27.22 -4.72
CA ARG A 160 15.65 28.12 -4.11
C ARG A 160 17.09 27.63 -4.29
N ASN A 161 17.31 26.31 -4.30
CA ASN A 161 18.65 25.72 -4.18
C ASN A 161 18.97 24.70 -5.28
N HIS A 162 18.28 24.72 -6.44
CA HIS A 162 18.43 23.71 -7.48
C HIS A 162 19.87 23.50 -7.96
N GLU A 163 20.67 24.56 -8.08
CA GLU A 163 22.08 24.45 -8.47
C GLU A 163 22.91 23.66 -7.46
N HIS A 164 22.68 23.88 -6.17
CA HIS A 164 23.35 23.15 -5.11
C HIS A 164 22.92 21.66 -5.11
N ILE A 165 21.63 21.41 -5.27
CA ILE A 165 21.07 20.05 -5.34
C ILE A 165 21.66 19.29 -6.55
N ILE A 166 21.72 19.95 -7.72
CA ILE A 166 22.31 19.38 -8.94
C ILE A 166 23.79 18.98 -8.70
N LYS A 167 24.56 19.83 -8.08
CA LYS A 167 25.98 19.57 -7.76
C LYS A 167 26.16 18.40 -6.80
N GLN A 168 25.16 18.05 -5.99
CA GLN A 168 25.19 16.89 -5.10
C GLN A 168 24.80 15.57 -5.83
N ILE A 169 23.96 15.64 -6.85
CA ILE A 169 23.39 14.47 -7.53
C ILE A 169 24.20 14.08 -8.76
N LEU A 170 24.42 15.01 -9.70
CA LEU A 170 24.99 14.69 -11.01
C LEU A 170 26.41 14.11 -10.99
N PRO A 171 27.31 14.45 -10.04
CA PRO A 171 28.59 13.78 -9.94
C PRO A 171 28.51 12.30 -9.56
N LYS A 172 27.41 11.89 -8.91
CA LYS A 172 27.21 10.52 -8.41
C LYS A 172 26.39 9.66 -9.37
N VAL A 173 25.49 10.27 -10.15
CA VAL A 173 24.59 9.54 -11.05
C VAL A 173 24.10 10.44 -12.19
N SER A 174 23.87 9.81 -13.34
CA SER A 174 23.14 10.41 -14.47
C SER A 174 21.70 9.89 -14.45
N PRO A 175 20.71 10.62 -13.85
CA PRO A 175 19.39 10.08 -13.60
C PRO A 175 18.68 9.63 -14.87
N MET A 176 18.82 10.36 -15.97
CA MET A 176 18.12 10.06 -17.21
C MET A 176 18.50 8.71 -17.83
N LYS A 177 19.66 8.14 -17.48
CA LYS A 177 20.04 6.77 -17.91
C LYS A 177 19.13 5.70 -17.32
N TYR A 178 18.52 5.97 -16.16
CA TYR A 178 17.64 5.05 -15.42
C TYR A 178 16.16 5.30 -15.67
N PHE A 179 15.81 6.42 -16.33
CA PHE A 179 14.42 6.85 -16.41
C PHE A 179 13.57 5.91 -17.25
N GLN A 180 14.10 5.40 -18.36
CA GLN A 180 13.37 4.47 -19.22
C GLN A 180 13.11 3.13 -18.51
N ASP A 181 14.10 2.59 -17.79
CA ASP A 181 13.93 1.37 -16.98
C ASP A 181 12.93 1.57 -15.87
N TYR A 182 12.95 2.75 -15.23
CA TYR A 182 11.94 3.10 -14.22
C TYR A 182 10.53 3.11 -14.80
N LEU A 183 10.32 3.72 -15.95
CA LEU A 183 9.02 3.73 -16.63
C LEU A 183 8.55 2.32 -17.02
N HIS A 184 9.48 1.45 -17.39
CA HIS A 184 9.16 0.08 -17.78
C HIS A 184 8.79 -0.80 -16.58
N HIS A 185 9.60 -0.80 -15.50
CA HIS A 185 9.42 -1.73 -14.39
C HIS A 185 9.69 -1.15 -12.99
N GLY A 186 10.25 0.06 -12.88
CA GLY A 186 10.78 0.58 -11.63
C GLY A 186 9.74 0.93 -10.56
N PHE A 187 8.46 1.03 -10.93
CA PHE A 187 7.40 1.39 -9.97
C PHE A 187 7.09 0.29 -8.97
N TYR A 188 7.08 -0.99 -9.41
CA TYR A 188 6.69 -2.11 -8.54
C TYR A 188 7.90 -2.83 -7.97
N PRO A 189 8.04 -2.92 -6.62
CA PRO A 189 9.16 -3.61 -5.97
C PRO A 189 9.38 -5.07 -6.39
N PHE A 190 8.37 -5.75 -6.88
CA PHE A 190 8.48 -7.15 -7.29
C PHE A 190 9.38 -7.38 -8.54
N PHE A 191 9.82 -6.30 -9.22
CA PHE A 191 10.85 -6.46 -10.26
C PHE A 191 12.18 -7.02 -9.70
N LEU A 192 12.40 -6.87 -8.39
CA LEU A 192 13.57 -7.42 -7.69
C LEU A 192 13.52 -8.94 -7.52
N GLU A 193 12.37 -9.58 -7.76
CA GLU A 193 12.20 -11.01 -7.52
C GLU A 193 12.76 -11.91 -8.63
N ASN A 194 13.51 -11.37 -9.61
CA ASN A 194 14.09 -12.09 -10.76
C ASN A 194 13.08 -12.98 -11.52
N ARG A 195 11.81 -12.58 -11.53
CA ARG A 195 10.71 -13.24 -12.24
C ARG A 195 10.30 -12.40 -13.45
N ASN A 196 9.54 -13.01 -14.34
CA ASN A 196 8.95 -12.27 -15.46
C ASN A 196 8.07 -11.11 -14.94
N PHE A 197 8.56 -9.88 -15.11
CA PHE A 197 7.88 -8.68 -14.61
C PHE A 197 6.47 -8.53 -15.20
N THR A 198 6.32 -8.74 -16.51
CA THR A 198 5.03 -8.62 -17.20
C THR A 198 4.01 -9.62 -16.65
N GLU A 199 4.42 -10.85 -16.41
CA GLU A 199 3.54 -11.88 -15.84
C GLU A 199 3.13 -11.53 -14.41
N ASN A 200 4.06 -11.06 -13.59
CA ASN A 200 3.76 -10.59 -12.23
C ASN A 200 2.84 -9.36 -12.22
N LEU A 201 3.01 -8.44 -13.18
CA LEU A 201 2.14 -7.30 -13.34
C LEU A 201 0.72 -7.73 -13.70
N LEU A 202 0.54 -8.60 -14.69
CA LEU A 202 -0.77 -9.15 -15.07
C LEU A 202 -1.42 -9.91 -13.91
N LYS A 203 -0.67 -10.73 -13.19
CA LYS A 203 -1.17 -11.42 -12.00
C LYS A 203 -1.64 -10.42 -10.92
N THR A 204 -0.87 -9.36 -10.69
CA THR A 204 -1.20 -8.30 -9.74
C THR A 204 -2.47 -7.56 -10.15
N MET A 205 -2.63 -7.23 -11.43
CA MET A 205 -3.84 -6.60 -11.97
C MET A 205 -5.06 -7.51 -11.83
N ASN A 206 -4.94 -8.79 -12.20
CA ASN A 206 -6.01 -9.77 -12.05
C ASN A 206 -6.42 -9.93 -10.58
N MET A 207 -5.47 -10.07 -9.67
CA MET A 207 -5.77 -10.17 -8.23
C MET A 207 -6.42 -8.91 -7.68
N THR A 208 -6.05 -7.74 -8.17
CA THR A 208 -6.69 -6.47 -7.78
C THR A 208 -8.14 -6.41 -8.26
N THR A 209 -8.41 -6.80 -9.51
CA THR A 209 -9.76 -6.75 -10.09
C THR A 209 -10.67 -7.86 -9.57
N GLU A 210 -10.18 -9.09 -9.52
CA GLU A 210 -10.97 -10.29 -9.19
C GLU A 210 -11.12 -10.54 -7.69
N VAL A 211 -10.24 -9.99 -6.88
CA VAL A 211 -10.25 -10.22 -5.43
C VAL A 211 -10.47 -8.90 -4.68
N ASP A 212 -9.55 -7.93 -4.82
CA ASP A 212 -9.59 -6.76 -3.95
C ASP A 212 -10.81 -5.86 -4.25
N ILE A 213 -11.07 -5.55 -5.51
CA ILE A 213 -12.21 -4.69 -5.90
C ILE A 213 -13.53 -5.38 -5.60
N LEU A 214 -13.70 -6.65 -6.00
CA LEU A 214 -14.95 -7.37 -5.76
C LEU A 214 -15.24 -7.52 -4.27
N LEU A 215 -14.22 -7.88 -3.47
CA LEU A 215 -14.39 -8.09 -2.04
C LEU A 215 -14.68 -6.78 -1.29
N ILE A 216 -13.89 -5.72 -1.57
CA ILE A 216 -13.97 -4.47 -0.82
C ILE A 216 -15.19 -3.64 -1.25
N LYS A 217 -15.50 -3.60 -2.52
CA LYS A 217 -16.63 -2.83 -3.07
C LYS A 217 -17.91 -3.64 -3.20
N GLN A 218 -17.88 -4.93 -2.87
CA GLN A 218 -19.01 -5.85 -2.99
C GLN A 218 -19.67 -5.83 -4.39
N ILE A 219 -18.83 -5.74 -5.43
CA ILE A 219 -19.27 -5.69 -6.81
C ILE A 219 -19.64 -7.11 -7.27
N GLU A 220 -20.77 -7.27 -7.93
CA GLU A 220 -21.19 -8.56 -8.49
C GLU A 220 -20.25 -9.02 -9.61
N LEU A 221 -19.96 -10.33 -9.65
CA LEU A 221 -19.09 -10.97 -10.66
C LEU A 221 -19.48 -10.65 -12.11
N LYS A 222 -20.76 -10.39 -12.39
CA LYS A 222 -21.22 -10.01 -13.72
C LYS A 222 -20.57 -8.75 -14.29
N TYR A 223 -20.06 -7.86 -13.43
CA TYR A 223 -19.36 -6.64 -13.83
C TYR A 223 -17.86 -6.83 -14.08
N LEU A 224 -17.28 -7.96 -13.70
CA LEU A 224 -15.84 -8.21 -13.82
C LEU A 224 -15.34 -8.05 -15.25
N THR A 225 -16.07 -8.59 -16.23
CA THR A 225 -15.70 -8.46 -17.66
C THR A 225 -15.69 -7.01 -18.11
N LYS A 226 -16.66 -6.20 -17.65
CA LYS A 226 -16.72 -4.77 -17.96
C LYS A 226 -15.55 -4.00 -17.33
N ILE A 227 -15.21 -4.32 -16.09
CA ILE A 227 -14.05 -3.74 -15.40
C ILE A 227 -12.76 -4.07 -16.16
N LYS A 228 -12.55 -5.31 -16.57
CA LYS A 228 -11.36 -5.71 -17.35
C LYS A 228 -11.30 -5.00 -18.70
N ARG A 229 -12.42 -4.86 -19.40
CA ARG A 229 -12.49 -4.11 -20.66
C ARG A 229 -12.18 -2.63 -20.45
N LEU A 230 -12.67 -2.02 -19.36
CA LEU A 230 -12.35 -0.64 -19.02
C LEU A 230 -10.85 -0.44 -18.81
N PHE A 231 -10.20 -1.32 -18.04
CA PHE A 231 -8.75 -1.28 -17.85
C PHE A 231 -7.98 -1.42 -19.17
N TYR A 232 -8.43 -2.32 -20.04
CA TYR A 232 -7.83 -2.51 -21.36
C TYR A 232 -7.93 -1.23 -22.21
N GLN A 233 -9.11 -0.61 -22.29
CA GLN A 233 -9.30 0.63 -23.05
C GLN A 233 -8.43 1.78 -22.50
N LEU A 234 -8.42 1.96 -21.18
CA LEU A 234 -7.55 2.97 -20.55
C LEU A 234 -6.07 2.74 -20.85
N ALA A 235 -5.63 1.49 -20.92
CA ALA A 235 -4.24 1.15 -21.25
C ALA A 235 -3.94 1.43 -22.74
N VAL A 236 -4.88 1.17 -23.65
CA VAL A 236 -4.71 1.43 -25.08
C VAL A 236 -4.71 2.93 -25.40
N GLU A 237 -5.57 3.71 -24.75
CA GLU A 237 -5.62 5.16 -24.93
C GLU A 237 -4.40 5.88 -24.39
N GLY A 238 -3.66 5.24 -23.49
CA GLY A 238 -2.45 5.80 -22.86
C GLY A 238 -2.75 6.97 -21.92
N ALA A 239 -1.79 7.90 -21.80
CA ALA A 239 -1.84 8.99 -20.83
C ALA A 239 -2.76 10.17 -21.24
N LYS A 240 -3.85 9.92 -21.94
CA LYS A 240 -4.86 10.92 -22.28
C LYS A 240 -5.96 10.98 -21.23
N ALA A 241 -6.58 12.15 -21.08
CA ALA A 241 -7.78 12.24 -20.25
C ALA A 241 -8.92 11.42 -20.89
N PRO A 242 -9.47 10.40 -20.18
CA PRO A 242 -10.45 9.50 -20.78
C PRO A 242 -11.77 10.22 -21.04
N ASN A 243 -12.38 9.95 -22.18
CA ASN A 243 -13.75 10.37 -22.47
C ASN A 243 -14.73 9.34 -21.89
N VAL A 244 -15.36 9.70 -20.78
CA VAL A 244 -16.27 8.80 -20.05
C VAL A 244 -17.46 8.35 -20.91
N SER A 245 -17.97 9.18 -21.80
CA SER A 245 -19.10 8.82 -22.68
C SER A 245 -18.67 7.79 -23.72
N GLN A 246 -17.50 7.97 -24.33
CA GLN A 246 -16.91 7.01 -25.27
C GLN A 246 -16.60 5.68 -24.59
N LEU A 247 -15.98 5.69 -23.42
CA LEU A 247 -15.71 4.47 -22.64
C LEU A 247 -16.99 3.72 -22.30
N ALA A 248 -18.05 4.43 -21.91
CA ALA A 248 -19.35 3.82 -21.60
C ALA A 248 -19.95 3.10 -22.81
N GLU A 249 -19.85 3.69 -24.00
CA GLU A 249 -20.29 3.10 -25.25
C GLU A 249 -19.45 1.85 -25.61
N GLU A 250 -18.13 1.94 -25.57
CA GLU A 250 -17.21 0.84 -25.89
C GLU A 250 -17.36 -0.39 -25.00
N ILE A 251 -17.65 -0.20 -23.71
CA ILE A 251 -17.88 -1.32 -22.77
C ILE A 251 -19.36 -1.68 -22.61
N ASN A 252 -20.23 -1.09 -23.40
CA ASN A 252 -21.69 -1.31 -23.41
C ASN A 252 -22.30 -1.14 -22.00
N THR A 253 -22.19 0.06 -21.46
CA THR A 253 -22.72 0.41 -20.13
C THR A 253 -23.14 1.88 -20.07
N SER A 254 -23.73 2.30 -18.95
CA SER A 254 -24.08 3.69 -18.75
C SER A 254 -22.86 4.52 -18.30
N ARG A 255 -22.88 5.81 -18.62
CA ARG A 255 -21.89 6.77 -18.13
C ARG A 255 -21.78 6.77 -16.59
N ALA A 256 -22.92 6.68 -15.90
CA ALA A 256 -22.94 6.59 -14.43
C ALA A 256 -22.22 5.35 -13.91
N THR A 257 -22.34 4.21 -14.61
CA THR A 257 -21.62 2.96 -14.24
C THR A 257 -20.11 3.10 -14.39
N VAL A 258 -19.65 3.84 -15.42
CA VAL A 258 -18.20 4.07 -15.61
C VAL A 258 -17.62 4.99 -14.51
N MET A 259 -18.42 5.93 -14.02
CA MET A 259 -18.00 6.90 -13.01
C MET A 259 -18.00 6.35 -11.57
N ASN A 260 -18.82 5.34 -11.30
CA ASN A 260 -18.93 4.67 -9.99
C ASN A 260 -17.88 3.56 -9.82
#